data_a2db267085fa3901afd1fc9cd26ae731
#
_entry.id   a2db267085fa3901afd1fc9cd26ae731
#
_cell.length_a   1.000
_cell.length_b   1.000
_cell.length_c   1.000
_cell.angle_alpha   90.00
_cell.angle_beta   90.00
_cell.angle_gamma   90.00
#
_symmetry.space_group_name_H-M   'P 1'
#
loop_
_entity.id
_entity.type
_entity.pdbx_description
1 polymer ?
#
loop_
_entity_poly.entity_id
_entity_poly.type
_entity_poly.pdbx_seq_one_letter_code
_entity_poly.pdbx_strand_id
1 'polypeptide(L)'
;MFRINKLALAVEKANNVRIRNNGEQSTLTELHEYALTVEGHLLQYLDEVKAARQDSLLSEAGKLKRIGELKDGIVAKLAGLDRSAKLSSKLERMQADLAGRVASTRKQNESSDKTIALLQGNEIRQYLQALRQEAKQQHERYVAQAVKEGRALSDQERTFHDPVQALYLEACGTYSPGKEPFLAAVTGAPWPLTMLPAETIQQGEQLLQQAIAPDLHNAIRHHTISAAMDQVFMEGIASIIAAPEAVAVMQTPHIARPDKKGA
;
A
#
# COMPACT_ATOMS: atom_id res chain seq x y z
N MET A 1 4.26 -0.43 22.01
CA MET A 1 3.50 0.62 22.71
C MET A 1 3.03 1.64 21.68
N PHE A 2 1.75 1.70 21.47
CA PHE A 2 1.14 2.60 20.50
C PHE A 2 0.99 3.99 21.14
N ARG A 3 1.64 5.00 20.55
CA ARG A 3 1.45 6.41 20.94
C ARG A 3 0.55 7.04 19.90
N ILE A 4 -0.69 7.38 20.27
CA ILE A 4 -1.66 8.06 19.41
C ILE A 4 -1.03 9.30 18.76
N ASN A 5 -0.27 10.07 19.53
CA ASN A 5 0.48 11.25 19.07
C ASN A 5 1.50 10.96 17.96
N LYS A 6 2.01 9.73 17.85
CA LYS A 6 2.95 9.39 16.78
C LYS A 6 2.27 9.24 15.42
N LEU A 7 1.01 8.80 15.38
CA LEU A 7 0.27 8.70 14.12
C LEU A 7 -0.14 10.09 13.63
N ALA A 8 -0.67 10.94 14.52
CA ALA A 8 -1.00 12.34 14.21
C ALA A 8 0.24 13.10 13.73
N LEU A 9 1.39 12.93 14.41
CA LEU A 9 2.66 13.54 14.02
C LEU A 9 3.22 12.96 12.70
N ALA A 10 3.01 11.68 12.42
CA ALA A 10 3.44 11.07 11.17
C ALA A 10 2.60 11.57 9.99
N VAL A 11 1.29 11.73 10.18
CA VAL A 11 0.38 12.32 9.19
C VAL A 11 0.69 13.78 8.97
N GLU A 12 0.96 14.54 10.02
CA GLU A 12 1.37 15.96 9.95
C GLU A 12 2.70 16.14 9.22
N LYS A 13 3.70 15.31 9.52
CA LYS A 13 4.98 15.32 8.80
C LYS A 13 4.83 14.93 7.33
N ALA A 14 3.96 13.97 7.01
CA ALA A 14 3.66 13.59 5.64
C ALA A 14 2.96 14.73 4.88
N ASN A 15 2.05 15.47 5.53
CA ASN A 15 1.41 16.66 4.97
C ASN A 15 2.41 17.78 4.65
N ASN A 16 3.36 18.05 5.54
CA ASN A 16 4.37 19.11 5.36
C ASN A 16 5.35 18.83 4.21
N VAL A 17 5.57 17.56 3.86
CA VAL A 17 6.44 17.17 2.74
C VAL A 17 5.73 17.21 1.38
N ARG A 18 4.37 17.22 1.34
CA ARG A 18 3.57 16.97 0.12
C ARG A 18 2.67 18.13 -0.33
N ILE A 19 2.93 19.35 0.03
CA ILE A 19 2.12 20.56 -0.35
C ILE A 19 1.93 20.76 -1.87
N ARG A 20 2.40 19.87 -2.74
CA ARG A 20 2.39 20.07 -4.21
C ARG A 20 1.29 19.39 -5.02
N ASN A 21 0.42 18.55 -4.43
CA ASN A 21 -0.64 17.87 -5.18
C ASN A 21 -2.01 17.99 -4.48
N ASN A 22 -2.88 18.84 -5.02
CA ASN A 22 -4.17 19.24 -4.41
C ASN A 22 -5.15 18.08 -4.08
N GLY A 23 -5.11 16.96 -4.79
CA GLY A 23 -6.01 15.80 -4.54
C GLY A 23 -5.56 14.88 -3.39
N GLU A 24 -4.26 14.83 -3.10
CA GLU A 24 -3.68 14.03 -2.02
C GLU A 24 -3.87 14.70 -0.66
N GLN A 25 -3.92 16.01 -0.63
CA GLN A 25 -4.04 16.82 0.57
C GLN A 25 -5.39 16.60 1.28
N SER A 26 -6.49 16.41 0.53
CA SER A 26 -7.82 16.22 1.13
C SER A 26 -7.92 14.91 1.91
N THR A 27 -7.36 13.81 1.41
CA THR A 27 -7.44 12.49 2.07
C THR A 27 -6.60 12.41 3.34
N LEU A 28 -5.42 13.06 3.33
CA LEU A 28 -4.55 13.12 4.50
C LEU A 28 -5.11 14.07 5.57
N THR A 29 -5.75 15.16 5.16
CA THR A 29 -6.44 16.08 6.07
C THR A 29 -7.61 15.38 6.76
N GLU A 30 -8.44 14.65 6.01
CA GLU A 30 -9.53 13.83 6.55
C GLU A 30 -9.02 12.78 7.56
N LEU A 31 -7.91 12.12 7.27
CA LEU A 31 -7.31 11.15 8.18
C LEU A 31 -6.78 11.82 9.46
N HIS A 32 -6.19 12.99 9.33
CA HIS A 32 -5.70 13.76 10.46
C HIS A 32 -6.85 14.23 11.37
N GLU A 33 -7.91 14.78 10.81
CA GLU A 33 -9.12 15.19 11.55
C GLU A 33 -9.79 14.01 12.25
N TYR A 34 -9.87 12.88 11.57
CA TYR A 34 -10.36 11.64 12.16
C TYR A 34 -9.50 11.20 13.33
N ALA A 35 -8.17 11.18 13.18
CA ALA A 35 -7.24 10.80 14.24
C ALA A 35 -7.35 11.73 15.47
N LEU A 36 -7.48 13.03 15.26
CA LEU A 36 -7.68 14.01 16.36
C LEU A 36 -9.02 13.79 17.07
N THR A 37 -10.09 13.50 16.34
CA THR A 37 -11.40 13.22 16.90
C THR A 37 -11.37 11.97 17.78
N VAL A 38 -10.75 10.90 17.28
CA VAL A 38 -10.58 9.65 18.04
C VAL A 38 -9.71 9.87 19.28
N GLU A 39 -8.59 10.61 19.14
CA GLU A 39 -7.74 10.96 20.27
C GLU A 39 -8.51 11.70 21.37
N GLY A 40 -9.33 12.68 20.99
CA GLY A 40 -10.17 13.40 21.94
C GLY A 40 -11.14 12.48 22.72
N HIS A 41 -11.80 11.56 22.03
CA HIS A 41 -12.68 10.58 22.68
C HIS A 41 -11.93 9.61 23.59
N LEU A 42 -10.73 9.17 23.21
CA LEU A 42 -9.92 8.28 24.03
C LEU A 42 -9.37 8.98 25.29
N LEU A 43 -8.94 10.23 25.18
CA LEU A 43 -8.47 11.01 26.33
C LEU A 43 -9.62 11.22 27.32
N GLN A 44 -10.81 11.58 26.82
CA GLN A 44 -12.02 11.70 27.67
C GLN A 44 -12.33 10.36 28.36
N TYR A 45 -12.31 9.25 27.65
CA TYR A 45 -12.51 7.92 28.22
C TYR A 45 -11.51 7.60 29.34
N LEU A 46 -10.22 7.86 29.13
CA LEU A 46 -9.18 7.62 30.13
C LEU A 46 -9.37 8.46 31.39
N ASP A 47 -9.75 9.73 31.24
CA ASP A 47 -10.04 10.62 32.35
C ASP A 47 -11.28 10.15 33.15
N GLU A 48 -12.34 9.72 32.47
CA GLU A 48 -13.56 9.17 33.09
C GLU A 48 -13.26 7.85 33.83
N VAL A 49 -12.44 6.95 33.25
CA VAL A 49 -11.99 5.72 33.93
C VAL A 49 -11.17 6.04 35.17
N LYS A 50 -10.28 7.01 35.10
CA LYS A 50 -9.51 7.48 36.25
C LYS A 50 -10.39 8.05 37.34
N ALA A 51 -11.38 8.88 36.99
CA ALA A 51 -12.37 9.43 37.92
C ALA A 51 -13.19 8.32 38.60
N ALA A 52 -13.68 7.34 37.82
CA ALA A 52 -14.46 6.22 38.37
C ALA A 52 -13.65 5.36 39.36
N ARG A 53 -12.34 5.20 39.16
CA ARG A 53 -11.45 4.49 40.08
C ARG A 53 -11.19 5.25 41.39
N GLN A 54 -11.10 6.57 41.28
CA GLN A 54 -10.84 7.45 42.43
C GLN A 54 -12.10 7.79 43.24
N ASP A 55 -13.28 7.43 42.74
CA ASP A 55 -14.54 7.70 43.40
C ASP A 55 -14.65 6.88 44.70
N SER A 56 -14.59 7.58 45.84
CA SER A 56 -14.71 7.00 47.17
C SER A 56 -16.12 6.58 47.53
N LEU A 57 -17.12 7.03 46.76
CA LEU A 57 -18.54 6.72 47.02
C LEU A 57 -18.95 5.37 46.37
N LEU A 58 -18.15 4.86 45.45
CA LEU A 58 -18.42 3.60 44.79
C LEU A 58 -17.72 2.43 45.49
N SER A 59 -18.44 1.32 45.66
CA SER A 59 -17.80 0.04 46.02
C SER A 59 -16.91 -0.46 44.87
N GLU A 60 -16.00 -1.38 45.14
CA GLU A 60 -15.15 -1.97 44.08
C GLU A 60 -15.99 -2.60 42.97
N ALA A 61 -17.08 -3.29 43.28
CA ALA A 61 -18.02 -3.80 42.29
C ALA A 61 -18.70 -2.66 41.48
N GLY A 62 -19.03 -1.56 42.11
CA GLY A 62 -19.58 -0.37 41.46
C GLY A 62 -18.61 0.31 40.53
N LYS A 63 -17.32 0.40 40.91
CA LYS A 63 -16.25 0.93 40.05
C LYS A 63 -16.07 0.07 38.81
N LEU A 64 -15.99 -1.26 38.96
CA LEU A 64 -15.86 -2.17 37.83
C LEU A 64 -17.05 -2.09 36.87
N LYS A 65 -18.29 -2.01 37.40
CA LYS A 65 -19.48 -1.83 36.58
C LYS A 65 -19.43 -0.52 35.79
N ARG A 66 -19.04 0.59 36.45
CA ARG A 66 -18.92 1.89 35.81
C ARG A 66 -17.87 1.90 34.71
N ILE A 67 -16.72 1.28 34.94
CA ILE A 67 -15.67 1.15 33.93
C ILE A 67 -16.16 0.32 32.75
N GLY A 68 -16.94 -0.74 32.97
CA GLY A 68 -17.57 -1.52 31.90
C GLY A 68 -18.49 -0.67 31.03
N GLU A 69 -19.38 0.13 31.67
CA GLU A 69 -20.27 1.05 30.95
C GLU A 69 -19.53 2.10 30.12
N LEU A 70 -18.42 2.64 30.65
CA LEU A 70 -17.57 3.58 29.95
C LEU A 70 -16.88 2.93 28.75
N LYS A 71 -16.42 1.67 28.89
CA LYS A 71 -15.85 0.87 27.83
C LYS A 71 -16.85 0.64 26.69
N ASP A 72 -18.06 0.23 27.00
CA ASP A 72 -19.12 0.02 26.01
C ASP A 72 -19.48 1.33 25.31
N GLY A 73 -19.53 2.44 26.07
CA GLY A 73 -19.80 3.77 25.54
C GLY A 73 -18.73 4.25 24.54
N ILE A 74 -17.44 4.05 24.84
CA ILE A 74 -16.39 4.45 23.92
C ILE A 74 -16.36 3.56 22.67
N VAL A 75 -16.59 2.26 22.81
CA VAL A 75 -16.68 1.35 21.66
C VAL A 75 -17.82 1.78 20.74
N ALA A 76 -19.00 2.11 21.27
CA ALA A 76 -20.13 2.59 20.47
C ALA A 76 -19.82 3.93 19.77
N LYS A 77 -19.16 4.87 20.46
CA LYS A 77 -18.75 6.15 19.86
C LYS A 77 -17.77 5.94 18.69
N LEU A 78 -16.79 5.07 18.88
CA LEU A 78 -15.77 4.79 17.85
C LEU A 78 -16.36 4.01 16.67
N ALA A 79 -17.30 3.10 16.90
CA ALA A 79 -18.03 2.42 15.82
C ALA A 79 -18.82 3.39 14.93
N GLY A 80 -19.38 4.47 15.53
CA GLY A 80 -20.03 5.54 14.78
C GLY A 80 -19.08 6.37 13.91
N LEU A 81 -17.79 6.38 14.24
CA LEU A 81 -16.72 7.04 13.48
C LEU A 81 -16.01 6.10 12.53
N ASP A 82 -16.41 4.82 12.48
CA ASP A 82 -15.71 3.81 11.66
C ASP A 82 -15.64 4.25 10.19
N ARG A 83 -14.40 4.50 9.78
CA ARG A 83 -14.02 4.93 8.46
C ARG A 83 -13.58 3.77 7.58
N SER A 84 -13.14 2.66 8.19
CA SER A 84 -12.50 1.54 7.50
C SER A 84 -13.44 0.90 6.46
N ALA A 85 -14.72 0.72 6.79
CA ALA A 85 -15.72 0.17 5.88
C ALA A 85 -15.97 1.09 4.66
N LYS A 86 -16.01 2.42 4.89
CA LYS A 86 -16.18 3.41 3.80
C LYS A 86 -14.94 3.47 2.91
N LEU A 87 -13.75 3.40 3.52
CA LEU A 87 -12.48 3.37 2.80
C LEU A 87 -12.36 2.11 1.94
N SER A 88 -12.67 0.93 2.48
CA SER A 88 -12.64 -0.34 1.75
C SER A 88 -13.57 -0.31 0.54
N SER A 89 -14.84 0.10 0.73
CA SER A 89 -15.81 0.21 -0.38
C SER A 89 -15.39 1.21 -1.46
N LYS A 90 -14.76 2.33 -1.07
CA LYS A 90 -14.23 3.31 -2.01
C LYS A 90 -13.05 2.73 -2.80
N LEU A 91 -12.16 2.04 -2.11
CA LEU A 91 -10.98 1.40 -2.70
C LEU A 91 -11.37 0.32 -3.71
N GLU A 92 -12.33 -0.52 -3.37
CA GLU A 92 -12.89 -1.54 -4.27
C GLU A 92 -13.47 -0.92 -5.55
N ARG A 93 -14.25 0.16 -5.42
CA ARG A 93 -14.80 0.88 -6.58
C ARG A 93 -13.71 1.48 -7.45
N MET A 94 -12.70 2.10 -6.86
CA MET A 94 -11.57 2.68 -7.59
C MET A 94 -10.76 1.60 -8.30
N GLN A 95 -10.54 0.44 -7.67
CA GLN A 95 -9.86 -0.70 -8.30
C GLN A 95 -10.67 -1.27 -9.47
N ALA A 96 -11.99 -1.40 -9.33
CA ALA A 96 -12.87 -1.84 -10.40
C ALA A 96 -12.87 -0.84 -11.58
N ASP A 97 -12.90 0.47 -11.30
CA ASP A 97 -12.81 1.52 -12.32
C ASP A 97 -11.46 1.47 -13.05
N LEU A 98 -10.36 1.31 -12.32
CA LEU A 98 -9.02 1.17 -12.91
C LEU A 98 -8.95 -0.05 -13.83
N ALA A 99 -9.42 -1.21 -13.37
CA ALA A 99 -9.47 -2.44 -14.17
C ALA A 99 -10.33 -2.25 -15.43
N GLY A 100 -11.47 -1.59 -15.30
CA GLY A 100 -12.35 -1.25 -16.42
C GLY A 100 -11.68 -0.34 -17.45
N ARG A 101 -10.97 0.70 -17.02
CA ARG A 101 -10.21 1.60 -17.91
C ARG A 101 -9.11 0.87 -18.65
N VAL A 102 -8.31 0.07 -17.93
CA VAL A 102 -7.23 -0.73 -18.54
C VAL A 102 -7.82 -1.68 -19.58
N ALA A 103 -8.86 -2.44 -19.24
CA ALA A 103 -9.51 -3.38 -20.16
C ALA A 103 -10.08 -2.68 -21.40
N SER A 104 -10.75 -1.54 -21.23
CA SER A 104 -11.32 -0.79 -22.35
C SER A 104 -10.24 -0.21 -23.27
N THR A 105 -9.16 0.33 -22.70
CA THR A 105 -8.03 0.88 -23.47
C THR A 105 -7.32 -0.22 -24.28
N ARG A 106 -7.06 -1.37 -23.66
CA ARG A 106 -6.48 -2.52 -24.36
C ARG A 106 -7.38 -3.02 -25.47
N LYS A 107 -8.67 -3.20 -25.19
CA LYS A 107 -9.65 -3.65 -26.20
C LYS A 107 -9.74 -2.69 -27.41
N GLN A 108 -9.65 -1.38 -27.19
CA GLN A 108 -9.62 -0.40 -28.26
C GLN A 108 -8.38 -0.51 -29.14
N ASN A 109 -7.28 -1.00 -28.58
CA ASN A 109 -5.98 -1.11 -29.24
C ASN A 109 -5.68 -2.53 -29.76
N GLU A 110 -6.57 -3.50 -29.50
CA GLU A 110 -6.48 -4.83 -30.10
C GLU A 110 -6.75 -4.75 -31.61
N SER A 111 -5.99 -5.54 -32.39
CA SER A 111 -6.25 -5.68 -33.80
C SER A 111 -7.63 -6.29 -34.04
N SER A 112 -8.41 -5.66 -34.92
CA SER A 112 -9.72 -6.19 -35.33
C SER A 112 -9.61 -7.48 -36.13
N ASP A 113 -8.46 -7.72 -36.77
CA ASP A 113 -8.18 -8.96 -37.53
C ASP A 113 -7.42 -9.95 -36.63
N LYS A 114 -8.18 -10.94 -36.14
CA LYS A 114 -7.64 -12.00 -35.25
C LYS A 114 -6.55 -12.85 -35.93
N THR A 115 -6.61 -13.03 -37.23
CA THR A 115 -5.64 -13.83 -38.01
C THR A 115 -4.30 -13.10 -38.05
N ILE A 116 -4.32 -11.80 -38.36
CA ILE A 116 -3.10 -10.97 -38.34
C ILE A 116 -2.50 -10.91 -36.94
N ALA A 117 -3.32 -10.69 -35.91
CA ALA A 117 -2.85 -10.66 -34.54
C ALA A 117 -2.20 -11.99 -34.09
N LEU A 118 -2.73 -13.12 -34.55
CA LEU A 118 -2.18 -14.44 -34.23
C LEU A 118 -0.84 -14.71 -34.94
N LEU A 119 -0.71 -14.30 -36.19
CA LEU A 119 0.54 -14.41 -36.96
C LEU A 119 1.62 -13.52 -36.34
N GLN A 120 1.32 -12.25 -36.11
CA GLN A 120 2.25 -11.33 -35.43
C GLN A 120 2.66 -11.84 -34.05
N GLY A 121 1.71 -12.37 -33.27
CA GLY A 121 1.99 -12.95 -31.97
C GLY A 121 2.97 -14.12 -32.04
N ASN A 122 2.87 -14.98 -33.04
CA ASN A 122 3.79 -16.11 -33.24
C ASN A 122 5.20 -15.64 -33.64
N GLU A 123 5.29 -14.69 -34.58
CA GLU A 123 6.56 -14.10 -35.00
C GLU A 123 7.28 -13.42 -33.81
N ILE A 124 6.54 -12.64 -33.04
CA ILE A 124 7.07 -11.98 -31.82
C ILE A 124 7.61 -13.04 -30.85
N ARG A 125 6.84 -14.10 -30.58
CA ARG A 125 7.28 -15.18 -29.68
C ARG A 125 8.54 -15.88 -30.15
N GLN A 126 8.63 -16.21 -31.43
CA GLN A 126 9.84 -16.83 -32.00
C GLN A 126 11.06 -15.92 -31.86
N TYR A 127 10.90 -14.64 -32.15
CA TYR A 127 11.94 -13.65 -31.94
C TYR A 127 12.40 -13.56 -30.48
N LEU A 128 11.45 -13.47 -29.55
CA LEU A 128 11.75 -13.37 -28.12
C LEU A 128 12.40 -14.65 -27.57
N GLN A 129 11.99 -15.82 -28.05
CA GLN A 129 12.63 -17.08 -27.69
C GLN A 129 14.07 -17.13 -28.17
N ALA A 130 14.34 -16.71 -29.42
CA ALA A 130 15.70 -16.64 -29.96
C ALA A 130 16.57 -15.66 -29.16
N LEU A 131 16.04 -14.47 -28.85
CA LEU A 131 16.72 -13.45 -28.04
C LEU A 131 17.11 -13.99 -26.65
N ARG A 132 16.16 -14.66 -25.97
CA ARG A 132 16.39 -15.27 -24.66
C ARG A 132 17.47 -16.35 -24.73
N GLN A 133 17.41 -17.20 -25.75
CA GLN A 133 18.36 -18.29 -25.90
C GLN A 133 19.77 -17.77 -26.18
N GLU A 134 19.91 -16.76 -27.04
CA GLU A 134 21.17 -16.10 -27.30
C GLU A 134 21.77 -15.45 -26.05
N ALA A 135 20.96 -14.67 -25.32
CA ALA A 135 21.38 -14.04 -24.07
C ALA A 135 21.84 -15.08 -23.03
N LYS A 136 21.09 -16.20 -22.92
CA LYS A 136 21.46 -17.29 -22.02
C LYS A 136 22.78 -17.93 -22.39
N GLN A 137 23.01 -18.20 -23.68
CA GLN A 137 24.29 -18.75 -24.14
C GLN A 137 25.47 -17.79 -23.92
N GLN A 138 25.25 -16.48 -24.11
CA GLN A 138 26.28 -15.47 -23.83
C GLN A 138 26.61 -15.42 -22.35
N HIS A 139 25.59 -15.43 -21.49
CA HIS A 139 25.77 -15.47 -20.03
C HIS A 139 26.51 -16.74 -19.57
N GLU A 140 26.15 -17.90 -20.08
CA GLU A 140 26.81 -19.17 -19.75
C GLU A 140 28.28 -19.16 -20.19
N ARG A 141 28.60 -18.61 -21.38
CA ARG A 141 29.99 -18.43 -21.85
C ARG A 141 30.77 -17.50 -20.94
N TYR A 142 30.19 -16.39 -20.56
CA TYR A 142 30.81 -15.42 -19.64
C TYR A 142 31.13 -16.05 -18.27
N VAL A 143 30.17 -16.77 -17.67
CA VAL A 143 30.39 -17.49 -16.40
C VAL A 143 31.47 -18.55 -16.54
N ALA A 144 31.44 -19.35 -17.60
CA ALA A 144 32.44 -20.38 -17.84
C ALA A 144 33.86 -19.81 -18.02
N GLN A 145 33.98 -18.68 -18.72
CA GLN A 145 35.25 -17.99 -18.89
C GLN A 145 35.80 -17.44 -17.56
N ALA A 146 34.98 -16.79 -16.78
CA ALA A 146 35.38 -16.27 -15.46
C ALA A 146 35.86 -17.39 -14.53
N VAL A 147 35.18 -18.54 -14.53
CA VAL A 147 35.59 -19.73 -13.77
C VAL A 147 36.94 -20.25 -14.27
N LYS A 148 37.15 -20.30 -15.58
CA LYS A 148 38.42 -20.75 -16.20
C LYS A 148 39.59 -19.82 -15.83
N GLU A 149 39.31 -18.53 -15.69
CA GLU A 149 40.29 -17.50 -15.29
C GLU A 149 40.54 -17.47 -13.78
N GLY A 150 39.81 -18.26 -12.97
CA GLY A 150 39.89 -18.28 -11.52
C GLY A 150 39.32 -17.02 -10.86
N ARG A 151 38.51 -16.23 -11.59
CA ARG A 151 37.85 -15.02 -11.10
C ARG A 151 36.58 -15.38 -10.34
N ALA A 152 36.46 -14.85 -9.12
CA ALA A 152 35.21 -14.95 -8.37
C ALA A 152 34.14 -14.07 -9.03
N LEU A 153 32.96 -14.64 -9.21
CA LEU A 153 31.77 -13.92 -9.68
C LEU A 153 30.92 -13.45 -8.47
N SER A 154 30.41 -12.23 -8.53
CA SER A 154 29.38 -11.75 -7.64
C SER A 154 28.05 -12.48 -7.89
N ASP A 155 27.13 -12.42 -6.93
CA ASP A 155 25.80 -13.03 -7.10
C ASP A 155 25.02 -12.41 -8.27
N GLN A 156 25.20 -11.12 -8.53
CA GLN A 156 24.61 -10.45 -9.69
C GLN A 156 25.14 -10.97 -11.01
N GLU A 157 26.46 -11.23 -11.12
CA GLU A 157 27.08 -11.78 -12.32
C GLU A 157 26.72 -13.24 -12.55
N ARG A 158 26.35 -13.99 -11.51
CA ARG A 158 25.87 -15.38 -11.62
C ARG A 158 24.42 -15.46 -12.05
N THR A 159 23.64 -14.41 -11.79
CA THR A 159 22.22 -14.38 -12.09
C THR A 159 21.98 -14.07 -13.56
N PHE A 160 21.25 -14.95 -14.26
CA PHE A 160 20.81 -14.67 -15.63
C PHE A 160 19.71 -13.61 -15.61
N HIS A 161 19.93 -12.50 -16.30
CA HIS A 161 18.94 -11.46 -16.51
C HIS A 161 18.22 -11.70 -17.84
N ASP A 162 16.93 -12.09 -17.75
CA ASP A 162 16.12 -12.40 -18.93
C ASP A 162 15.78 -11.12 -19.70
N PRO A 163 16.25 -10.93 -20.94
CA PRO A 163 15.96 -9.74 -21.73
C PRO A 163 14.48 -9.61 -22.08
N VAL A 164 13.74 -10.71 -22.17
CA VAL A 164 12.29 -10.70 -22.44
C VAL A 164 11.54 -10.09 -21.27
N GLN A 165 11.97 -10.37 -20.04
CA GLN A 165 11.40 -9.77 -18.84
C GLN A 165 11.61 -8.25 -18.83
N ALA A 166 12.82 -7.79 -19.14
CA ALA A 166 13.15 -6.36 -19.21
C ALA A 166 12.30 -5.63 -20.26
N LEU A 167 12.22 -6.19 -21.49
CA LEU A 167 11.41 -5.63 -22.57
C LEU A 167 9.91 -5.58 -22.22
N TYR A 168 9.40 -6.60 -21.55
CA TYR A 168 8.01 -6.63 -21.11
C TYR A 168 7.71 -5.52 -20.09
N LEU A 169 8.53 -5.39 -19.06
CA LEU A 169 8.35 -4.36 -18.05
C LEU A 169 8.46 -2.94 -18.63
N GLU A 170 9.41 -2.74 -19.55
CA GLU A 170 9.56 -1.48 -20.28
C GLU A 170 8.32 -1.18 -21.14
N ALA A 171 7.82 -2.19 -21.87
CA ALA A 171 6.63 -2.02 -22.71
C ALA A 171 5.38 -1.69 -21.88
N CYS A 172 5.23 -2.29 -20.69
CA CYS A 172 4.15 -1.97 -19.77
C CYS A 172 4.25 -0.54 -19.23
N GLY A 173 5.46 -0.14 -18.78
CA GLY A 173 5.69 1.18 -18.18
C GLY A 173 5.61 2.34 -19.19
N THR A 174 5.86 2.06 -20.47
CA THR A 174 5.77 3.02 -21.58
C THR A 174 4.66 2.66 -22.56
N TYR A 175 3.52 2.22 -22.03
CA TYR A 175 2.41 1.72 -22.85
C TYR A 175 1.94 2.70 -23.92
N SER A 176 1.71 2.16 -25.10
CA SER A 176 1.10 2.84 -26.23
C SER A 176 0.34 1.81 -27.10
N PRO A 177 -0.62 2.24 -27.95
CA PRO A 177 -1.45 1.33 -28.75
C PRO A 177 -0.67 0.29 -29.56
N GLY A 178 0.48 0.66 -30.12
CA GLY A 178 1.32 -0.24 -30.92
C GLY A 178 2.00 -1.36 -30.15
N LYS A 179 1.97 -1.35 -28.83
CA LYS A 179 2.59 -2.38 -27.96
C LYS A 179 1.66 -3.55 -27.63
N GLU A 180 0.35 -3.45 -27.89
CA GLU A 180 -0.60 -4.54 -27.58
C GLU A 180 -0.24 -5.90 -28.20
N PRO A 181 0.16 -6.00 -29.48
CA PRO A 181 0.55 -7.29 -30.03
C PRO A 181 1.74 -7.94 -29.31
N PHE A 182 2.71 -7.13 -28.87
CA PHE A 182 3.85 -7.58 -28.08
C PHE A 182 3.40 -8.06 -26.70
N LEU A 183 2.60 -7.26 -25.96
CA LEU A 183 2.10 -7.63 -24.66
C LEU A 183 1.27 -8.91 -24.69
N ALA A 184 0.37 -9.04 -25.67
CA ALA A 184 -0.43 -10.25 -25.87
C ALA A 184 0.44 -11.47 -26.19
N ALA A 185 1.48 -11.32 -27.01
CA ALA A 185 2.41 -12.40 -27.33
C ALA A 185 3.17 -12.89 -26.09
N VAL A 186 3.62 -11.97 -25.23
CA VAL A 186 4.41 -12.29 -24.02
C VAL A 186 3.56 -12.89 -22.90
N THR A 187 2.37 -12.34 -22.66
CA THR A 187 1.46 -12.83 -21.61
C THR A 187 0.73 -14.12 -22.00
N GLY A 188 0.82 -14.52 -23.26
CA GLY A 188 0.21 -15.76 -23.73
C GLY A 188 -1.30 -15.69 -23.96
N ALA A 189 -1.91 -14.51 -23.97
CA ALA A 189 -3.33 -14.39 -24.32
C ALA A 189 -3.52 -14.58 -25.85
N PRO A 190 -4.39 -15.47 -26.31
CA PRO A 190 -5.31 -16.37 -25.61
C PRO A 190 -4.72 -17.75 -25.21
N TRP A 191 -3.43 -17.93 -25.16
CA TRP A 191 -2.78 -19.22 -24.89
C TRP A 191 -2.36 -19.39 -23.43
N PRO A 192 -2.36 -20.65 -22.89
CA PRO A 192 -1.99 -20.92 -21.50
C PRO A 192 -0.50 -20.83 -21.21
N LEU A 193 0.36 -20.63 -22.22
CA LEU A 193 1.82 -20.60 -22.04
C LEU A 193 2.32 -19.16 -22.00
N THR A 194 2.41 -18.62 -20.81
CA THR A 194 3.11 -17.37 -20.58
C THR A 194 4.62 -17.54 -20.75
N MET A 195 5.28 -16.59 -21.40
CA MET A 195 6.73 -16.59 -21.52
C MET A 195 7.45 -16.17 -20.24
N LEU A 196 6.73 -15.59 -19.28
CA LEU A 196 7.28 -14.93 -18.09
C LEU A 196 6.71 -15.52 -16.80
N PRO A 197 7.47 -15.42 -15.69
CA PRO A 197 6.98 -15.76 -14.36
C PRO A 197 5.76 -14.91 -13.98
N ALA A 198 4.86 -15.47 -13.15
CA ALA A 198 3.65 -14.79 -12.71
C ALA A 198 3.94 -13.45 -11.99
N GLU A 199 5.02 -13.40 -11.21
CA GLU A 199 5.48 -12.19 -10.50
C GLU A 199 5.83 -11.06 -11.46
N THR A 200 6.52 -11.39 -12.57
CA THR A 200 6.86 -10.41 -13.61
C THR A 200 5.62 -9.90 -14.31
N ILE A 201 4.66 -10.79 -14.58
CA ILE A 201 3.38 -10.39 -15.20
C ILE A 201 2.62 -9.46 -14.26
N GLN A 202 2.56 -9.79 -12.97
CA GLN A 202 1.91 -8.94 -11.97
C GLN A 202 2.58 -7.56 -11.86
N GLN A 203 3.91 -7.51 -11.88
CA GLN A 203 4.66 -6.25 -11.91
C GLN A 203 4.36 -5.43 -13.17
N GLY A 204 4.33 -6.09 -14.33
CA GLY A 204 3.97 -5.45 -15.60
C GLY A 204 2.55 -4.89 -15.59
N GLU A 205 1.57 -5.61 -15.05
CA GLU A 205 0.20 -5.13 -14.90
C GLU A 205 0.11 -3.87 -14.03
N GLN A 206 0.90 -3.76 -12.97
CA GLN A 206 0.97 -2.56 -12.14
C GLN A 206 1.55 -1.37 -12.91
N LEU A 207 2.62 -1.59 -13.67
CA LEU A 207 3.21 -0.55 -14.55
C LEU A 207 2.22 -0.11 -15.63
N LEU A 208 1.49 -1.06 -16.22
CA LEU A 208 0.48 -0.79 -17.23
C LEU A 208 -0.67 0.05 -16.67
N GLN A 209 -1.16 -0.29 -15.48
CA GLN A 209 -2.18 0.49 -14.77
C GLN A 209 -1.71 1.93 -14.51
N GLN A 210 -0.46 2.08 -14.08
CA GLN A 210 0.14 3.40 -13.88
C GLN A 210 0.31 4.18 -15.18
N ALA A 211 0.67 3.52 -16.28
CA ALA A 211 0.85 4.16 -17.58
C ALA A 211 -0.50 4.60 -18.19
N ILE A 212 -1.56 3.79 -18.05
CA ILE A 212 -2.88 4.07 -18.64
C ILE A 212 -3.68 5.09 -17.81
N ALA A 213 -3.64 4.99 -16.48
CA ALA A 213 -4.42 5.84 -15.59
C ALA A 213 -3.61 6.26 -14.36
N PRO A 214 -2.59 7.12 -14.54
CA PRO A 214 -1.64 7.48 -13.46
C PRO A 214 -2.33 8.14 -12.27
N ASP A 215 -3.30 9.01 -12.51
CA ASP A 215 -4.02 9.71 -11.43
C ASP A 215 -4.82 8.74 -10.58
N LEU A 216 -5.55 7.81 -11.21
CA LEU A 216 -6.34 6.81 -10.51
C LEU A 216 -5.47 5.79 -9.79
N HIS A 217 -4.37 5.36 -10.40
CA HIS A 217 -3.39 4.47 -9.79
C HIS A 217 -2.78 5.11 -8.52
N ASN A 218 -2.37 6.36 -8.60
CA ASN A 218 -1.84 7.12 -7.46
C ASN A 218 -2.90 7.28 -6.36
N ALA A 219 -4.13 7.62 -6.72
CA ALA A 219 -5.22 7.75 -5.76
C ALA A 219 -5.49 6.42 -5.01
N ILE A 220 -5.51 5.29 -5.71
CA ILE A 220 -5.63 3.95 -5.10
C ILE A 220 -4.48 3.69 -4.14
N ARG A 221 -3.25 3.97 -4.54
CA ARG A 221 -2.07 3.81 -3.68
C ARG A 221 -2.19 4.62 -2.38
N HIS A 222 -2.64 5.87 -2.46
CA HIS A 222 -2.85 6.71 -1.28
C HIS A 222 -3.96 6.18 -0.38
N HIS A 223 -5.08 5.75 -0.96
CA HIS A 223 -6.16 5.16 -0.18
C HIS A 223 -5.75 3.83 0.47
N THR A 224 -4.93 3.01 -0.20
CA THR A 224 -4.38 1.77 0.37
C THR A 224 -3.49 2.06 1.58
N ILE A 225 -2.61 3.05 1.48
CA ILE A 225 -1.78 3.48 2.61
C ILE A 225 -2.66 4.00 3.77
N SER A 226 -3.68 4.82 3.44
CA SER A 226 -4.62 5.33 4.44
C SER A 226 -5.39 4.22 5.15
N ALA A 227 -5.85 3.20 4.42
CA ALA A 227 -6.53 2.04 5.00
C ALA A 227 -5.62 1.21 5.92
N ALA A 228 -4.36 0.99 5.51
CA ALA A 228 -3.38 0.30 6.35
C ALA A 228 -3.07 1.10 7.64
N MET A 229 -2.97 2.42 7.55
CA MET A 229 -2.78 3.29 8.72
C MET A 229 -4.01 3.26 9.64
N ASP A 230 -5.23 3.28 9.09
CA ASP A 230 -6.48 3.14 9.87
C ASP A 230 -6.53 1.80 10.61
N GLN A 231 -6.13 0.71 9.98
CA GLN A 231 -6.09 -0.61 10.63
C GLN A 231 -5.13 -0.62 11.82
N VAL A 232 -3.89 -0.17 11.63
CA VAL A 232 -2.89 -0.09 12.72
C VAL A 232 -3.37 0.82 13.84
N PHE A 233 -4.07 1.90 13.51
CA PHE A 233 -4.65 2.83 14.46
C PHE A 233 -5.76 2.17 15.28
N MET A 234 -6.69 1.45 14.64
CA MET A 234 -7.79 0.75 15.31
C MET A 234 -7.28 -0.39 16.21
N GLU A 235 -6.26 -1.13 15.80
CA GLU A 235 -5.61 -2.14 16.63
C GLU A 235 -4.99 -1.52 17.91
N GLY A 236 -4.35 -0.37 17.77
CA GLY A 236 -3.80 0.40 18.89
C GLY A 236 -4.88 0.89 19.85
N ILE A 237 -6.01 1.37 19.32
CA ILE A 237 -7.19 1.80 20.09
C ILE A 237 -7.77 0.62 20.88
N ALA A 238 -7.96 -0.52 20.25
CA ALA A 238 -8.45 -1.72 20.90
C ALA A 238 -7.57 -2.12 22.09
N SER A 239 -6.24 -2.00 21.94
CA SER A 239 -5.28 -2.25 23.02
C SER A 239 -5.42 -1.27 24.18
N ILE A 240 -5.65 0.01 23.91
CA ILE A 240 -5.87 1.04 24.94
C ILE A 240 -7.17 0.80 25.70
N ILE A 241 -8.24 0.46 24.99
CA ILE A 241 -9.54 0.19 25.60
C ILE A 241 -9.50 -1.08 26.44
N ALA A 242 -8.74 -2.10 26.00
CA ALA A 242 -8.59 -3.36 26.73
C ALA A 242 -7.81 -3.19 28.05
N ALA A 243 -6.79 -2.33 28.07
CA ALA A 243 -5.91 -2.13 29.21
C ALA A 243 -5.68 -0.63 29.53
N PRO A 244 -6.72 0.10 29.96
CA PRO A 244 -6.59 1.54 30.24
C PRO A 244 -5.58 1.85 31.36
N GLU A 245 -5.32 0.88 32.26
CA GLU A 245 -4.33 1.03 33.31
C GLU A 245 -2.90 1.15 32.77
N ALA A 246 -2.58 0.39 31.74
CA ALA A 246 -1.24 0.40 31.14
C ALA A 246 -0.94 1.75 30.45
N VAL A 247 -1.97 2.48 30.05
CA VAL A 247 -1.84 3.80 29.42
C VAL A 247 -1.62 4.91 30.45
N ALA A 248 -2.33 4.86 31.59
CA ALA A 248 -2.23 5.86 32.65
C ALA A 248 -0.83 5.95 33.28
N VAL A 249 -0.12 4.83 33.39
CA VAL A 249 1.26 4.76 33.92
C VAL A 249 2.29 5.40 32.97
N MET A 250 1.94 5.53 31.68
CA MET A 250 2.88 6.00 30.66
C MET A 250 2.65 7.45 30.21
N GLN A 251 1.64 8.14 30.73
CA GLN A 251 1.38 9.56 30.42
C GLN A 251 2.22 10.55 31.26
N THR A 252 3.08 10.08 32.14
CA THR A 252 3.96 10.94 32.92
C THR A 252 5.43 10.75 32.58
N PRO A 253 5.94 11.38 31.51
CA PRO A 253 7.14 12.14 31.68
C PRO A 253 6.74 13.61 31.78
N HIS A 254 6.85 14.18 32.96
CA HIS A 254 7.04 15.60 33.12
C HIS A 254 8.19 16.04 32.23
N ILE A 255 7.89 16.58 31.06
CA ILE A 255 8.77 17.54 30.44
C ILE A 255 8.54 18.81 31.25
N ALA A 256 9.37 18.99 32.27
CA ALA A 256 9.49 20.25 32.96
C ALA A 256 9.70 21.33 31.88
N ARG A 257 8.72 22.24 31.75
CA ARG A 257 8.95 23.48 31.00
C ARG A 257 10.16 24.14 31.64
N PRO A 258 11.20 24.53 30.87
CA PRO A 258 12.26 25.34 31.44
C PRO A 258 11.59 26.62 31.94
N ASP A 259 11.74 26.85 33.24
CA ASP A 259 11.33 28.09 33.89
C ASP A 259 11.97 29.26 33.13
N LYS A 260 11.14 30.10 32.54
CA LYS A 260 11.55 31.44 32.15
C LYS A 260 11.77 32.22 33.42
N LYS A 261 12.95 32.11 34.01
CA LYS A 261 13.44 33.08 34.96
C LYS A 261 14.44 34.00 34.28
N GLY A 262 14.07 35.24 34.19
CA GLY A 262 14.92 36.39 34.30
C GLY A 262 15.62 36.89 33.02
N ALA A 263 15.10 37.92 32.43
CA ALA A 263 15.75 39.23 32.30
C ALA A 263 14.68 40.23 31.89
#